data_147e0f45787ac50d48b845204bd83748
#
_entry.id   147e0f45787ac50d48b845204bd83748
#
_cell.length_a   1.000
_cell.length_b   1.000
_cell.length_c   1.000
_cell.angle_alpha   90.00
_cell.angle_beta   90.00
_cell.angle_gamma   90.00
#
_symmetry.space_group_name_H-M   'P 1'
#
loop_
_entity.id
_entity.type
_entity.pdbx_description
1 polymer ?
#
loop_
_entity_poly.entity_id
_entity_poly.type
_entity_poly.pdbx_seq_one_letter_code
_entity_poly.pdbx_strand_id
1 'polypeptide(L)'
;LANGGLQTEDALMEVLQVRDVLQDRKDIRRADPNSLLAFIGNTPLIRISRLTKHLKGVQIFAKAEWLNPGGSVKDRAGLRIIEDGERSGELTRDKIILDSTSGNTGIAYAMIGAFKGYRVELVVPANVSEERKKALEAYGVNLIFTDPLMGSDGALLEAKRIYETNPNRYFKGDQYNNPSNWRAHYETTGLEILHQSKGRVTHFIACVGTGGTLMGTGRRLKEYNPGMRLFGVQPDSGFHGIEGLKHIETAIRPGIYDESILDGTFFVKTEDAYEMMIRLAKEEGLWVGPSSGAAFCASIKLAESIDRGVIVTIFPDGGERYPEYCPGCERQKKRFSIEHPKLTPSPP
;
A
#
# COMPACT_ATOMS: atom_id res chain seq x y z
N LEU A 1 21.31 35.55 30.58
CA LEU A 1 19.94 35.89 30.14
C LEU A 1 19.91 36.16 28.62
N ALA A 2 20.33 35.18 27.76
CA ALA A 2 20.28 35.35 26.30
C ALA A 2 20.07 34.06 25.51
N ASN A 3 19.57 32.96 26.11
CA ASN A 3 19.36 31.69 25.40
C ASN A 3 17.88 31.22 25.33
N GLY A 4 16.92 32.05 25.72
CA GLY A 4 15.49 31.70 25.70
C GLY A 4 14.71 32.12 24.44
N GLY A 5 15.26 33.02 23.62
CA GLY A 5 14.54 33.58 22.48
C GLY A 5 14.62 32.76 21.19
N LEU A 6 15.77 32.13 20.94
CA LEU A 6 16.00 31.36 19.71
C LEU A 6 15.16 30.05 19.62
N GLN A 7 14.92 29.40 20.77
CA GLN A 7 14.09 28.17 20.79
C GLN A 7 12.59 28.41 20.53
N THR A 8 12.10 29.62 20.78
CA THR A 8 10.71 30.00 20.57
C THR A 8 10.42 30.45 19.13
N GLU A 9 11.39 31.06 18.47
CA GLU A 9 11.23 31.44 17.04
C GLU A 9 11.29 30.26 16.11
N ASP A 10 12.22 29.33 16.32
CA ASP A 10 12.29 28.08 15.53
C ASP A 10 11.03 27.22 15.71
N ALA A 11 10.52 27.09 16.93
CA ALA A 11 9.27 26.39 17.21
C ALA A 11 8.05 27.10 16.59
N LEU A 12 8.06 28.43 16.51
CA LEU A 12 7.00 29.23 15.90
C LEU A 12 7.04 29.11 14.36
N MET A 13 8.24 29.09 13.77
CA MET A 13 8.44 28.87 12.34
C MET A 13 8.04 27.46 11.93
N GLU A 14 8.35 26.41 12.72
CA GLU A 14 7.86 25.05 12.50
C GLU A 14 6.33 24.97 12.53
N VAL A 15 5.68 25.65 13.48
CA VAL A 15 4.21 25.69 13.58
C VAL A 15 3.58 26.44 12.41
N LEU A 16 4.22 27.49 11.91
CA LEU A 16 3.74 28.27 10.76
C LEU A 16 3.90 27.47 9.45
N GLN A 17 5.05 26.80 9.24
CA GLN A 17 5.25 25.91 8.09
C GLN A 17 4.25 24.74 8.07
N VAL A 18 3.94 24.15 9.24
CA VAL A 18 2.89 23.12 9.34
C VAL A 18 1.51 23.70 9.02
N ARG A 19 1.22 24.95 9.40
CA ARG A 19 -0.05 25.62 9.09
C ARG A 19 -0.21 25.89 7.60
N ASP A 20 0.81 26.34 6.90
CA ASP A 20 0.77 26.60 5.46
C ASP A 20 0.59 25.31 4.66
N VAL A 21 1.28 24.23 5.04
CA VAL A 21 1.10 22.88 4.48
C VAL A 21 -0.32 22.33 4.75
N LEU A 22 -0.97 22.75 5.85
CA LEU A 22 -2.35 22.36 6.17
C LEU A 22 -3.41 23.19 5.41
N GLN A 23 -3.06 24.39 4.97
CA GLN A 23 -3.96 25.25 4.18
C GLN A 23 -4.19 24.69 2.79
N ASP A 24 -3.19 24.01 2.21
CA ASP A 24 -3.31 23.26 0.94
C ASP A 24 -4.37 22.13 0.95
N ARG A 25 -4.79 21.68 2.14
CA ARG A 25 -5.86 20.64 2.26
C ARG A 25 -7.25 21.13 1.84
N LYS A 26 -7.53 22.43 1.86
CA LYS A 26 -8.89 22.94 1.57
C LYS A 26 -9.30 22.76 0.11
N ASP A 27 -8.32 22.63 -0.79
CA ASP A 27 -8.61 22.50 -2.23
C ASP A 27 -8.77 21.06 -2.72
N ILE A 28 -8.37 20.04 -1.92
CA ILE A 28 -8.36 18.64 -2.37
C ILE A 28 -9.72 17.93 -2.17
N ARG A 29 -10.63 18.44 -1.31
CA ARG A 29 -11.90 17.75 -0.99
C ARG A 29 -13.10 18.53 -1.54
N ARG A 30 -13.43 18.29 -2.81
CA ARG A 30 -14.76 18.63 -3.39
C ARG A 30 -15.75 17.44 -3.38
N ALA A 31 -15.36 16.28 -2.82
CA ALA A 31 -16.26 15.15 -2.70
C ALA A 31 -17.24 15.36 -1.52
N ASP A 32 -18.47 14.89 -1.68
CA ASP A 32 -19.43 14.77 -0.59
C ASP A 32 -18.76 14.07 0.61
N PRO A 33 -18.69 14.70 1.79
CA PRO A 33 -18.01 14.13 2.96
C PRO A 33 -18.64 12.80 3.44
N ASN A 34 -19.85 12.49 3.01
CA ASN A 34 -20.55 11.24 3.30
C ASN A 34 -20.38 10.19 2.19
N SER A 35 -19.64 10.51 1.15
CA SER A 35 -19.32 9.60 0.06
C SER A 35 -18.31 8.54 0.51
N LEU A 36 -18.43 7.30 0.01
CA LEU A 36 -17.45 6.23 0.23
C LEU A 36 -16.01 6.69 -0.08
N LEU A 37 -15.83 7.46 -1.14
CA LEU A 37 -14.51 7.95 -1.56
C LEU A 37 -13.89 8.96 -0.60
N ALA A 38 -14.69 9.65 0.21
CA ALA A 38 -14.21 10.59 1.22
C ALA A 38 -13.50 9.89 2.39
N PHE A 39 -13.72 8.59 2.55
CA PHE A 39 -13.07 7.77 3.58
C PHE A 39 -11.71 7.20 3.12
N ILE A 40 -11.34 7.36 1.85
CA ILE A 40 -10.02 6.98 1.37
C ILE A 40 -8.98 7.97 1.92
N GLY A 41 -7.96 7.42 2.57
CA GLY A 41 -6.95 8.21 3.25
C GLY A 41 -7.36 8.63 4.66
N ASN A 42 -6.61 9.56 5.21
CA ASN A 42 -6.75 10.02 6.60
C ASN A 42 -6.68 8.87 7.63
N THR A 43 -5.92 7.84 7.29
CA THR A 43 -5.71 6.65 8.12
C THR A 43 -4.92 7.03 9.39
N PRO A 44 -5.08 6.31 10.51
CA PRO A 44 -4.33 6.58 11.73
C PRO A 44 -2.82 6.34 11.57
N LEU A 45 -2.05 7.06 12.38
CA LEU A 45 -0.64 6.81 12.63
C LEU A 45 -0.50 6.13 14.00
N ILE A 46 -0.22 4.83 14.03
CA ILE A 46 -0.21 3.99 15.23
C ILE A 46 1.22 3.84 15.75
N ARG A 47 1.44 4.12 17.03
CA ARG A 47 2.72 3.85 17.68
C ARG A 47 2.85 2.35 17.98
N ILE A 48 3.95 1.75 17.52
CA ILE A 48 4.32 0.39 17.90
C ILE A 48 5.12 0.48 19.21
N SER A 49 4.62 -0.11 20.28
CA SER A 49 5.16 0.16 21.62
C SER A 49 5.67 -1.06 22.37
N ARG A 50 5.07 -2.23 22.17
CA ARG A 50 5.44 -3.45 22.91
C ARG A 50 6.67 -4.11 22.30
N LEU A 51 6.70 -4.22 20.98
CA LEU A 51 7.83 -4.77 20.23
C LEU A 51 9.06 -3.85 20.24
N THR A 52 8.86 -2.55 20.54
CA THR A 52 9.92 -1.54 20.55
C THR A 52 10.33 -1.05 21.95
N LYS A 53 9.83 -1.69 23.02
CA LYS A 53 10.09 -1.28 24.40
C LYS A 53 11.57 -1.24 24.81
N HIS A 54 12.41 -2.02 24.09
CA HIS A 54 13.86 -2.08 24.32
C HIS A 54 14.62 -0.93 23.66
N LEU A 55 14.02 -0.24 22.70
CA LEU A 55 14.64 0.87 21.97
C LEU A 55 14.59 2.14 22.83
N LYS A 56 15.76 2.69 23.13
CA LYS A 56 15.87 3.98 23.87
C LYS A 56 16.12 5.11 22.87
N GLY A 57 15.34 6.19 22.98
CA GLY A 57 15.50 7.36 22.10
C GLY A 57 14.85 7.26 20.72
N VAL A 58 14.38 6.08 20.31
CA VAL A 58 13.73 5.86 19.01
C VAL A 58 12.26 5.50 19.18
N GLN A 59 11.40 6.09 18.37
CA GLN A 59 9.97 5.77 18.29
C GLN A 59 9.64 5.27 16.88
N ILE A 60 8.86 4.20 16.80
CA ILE A 60 8.39 3.67 15.52
C ILE A 60 6.87 3.81 15.45
N PHE A 61 6.39 4.37 14.34
CA PHE A 61 4.98 4.50 14.02
C PHE A 61 4.66 3.81 12.69
N ALA A 62 3.49 3.22 12.60
CA ALA A 62 2.96 2.60 11.40
C ALA A 62 1.71 3.34 10.91
N LYS A 63 1.68 3.69 9.64
CA LYS A 63 0.51 4.26 8.96
C LYS A 63 -0.45 3.13 8.61
N ALA A 64 -1.66 3.16 9.16
CA ALA A 64 -2.63 2.06 9.15
C ALA A 64 -3.44 2.02 7.84
N GLU A 65 -2.80 1.67 6.72
CA GLU A 65 -3.42 1.74 5.40
C GLU A 65 -4.47 0.63 5.13
N TRP A 66 -4.54 -0.42 5.96
CA TRP A 66 -5.63 -1.40 5.92
C TRP A 66 -7.00 -0.83 6.29
N LEU A 67 -7.04 0.38 6.87
CA LEU A 67 -8.28 1.07 7.26
C LEU A 67 -8.90 1.91 6.13
N ASN A 68 -8.31 1.91 4.93
CA ASN A 68 -8.99 2.42 3.75
C ASN A 68 -10.23 1.56 3.41
N PRO A 69 -11.26 2.09 2.75
CA PRO A 69 -12.51 1.35 2.43
C PRO A 69 -12.29 0.05 1.65
N GLY A 70 -11.36 0.05 0.67
CA GLY A 70 -10.96 -1.16 -0.06
C GLY A 70 -9.92 -2.00 0.68
N GLY A 71 -9.57 -1.65 1.92
CA GLY A 71 -8.70 -2.40 2.83
C GLY A 71 -7.21 -2.31 2.51
N SER A 72 -6.75 -1.32 1.73
CA SER A 72 -5.31 -1.17 1.46
C SER A 72 -4.88 0.24 1.05
N VAL A 73 -3.56 0.43 1.05
CA VAL A 73 -2.87 1.64 0.56
C VAL A 73 -3.20 1.97 -0.90
N LYS A 74 -3.62 0.99 -1.70
CA LYS A 74 -3.88 1.15 -3.14
C LYS A 74 -5.14 1.95 -3.44
N ASP A 75 -6.04 2.09 -2.49
CA ASP A 75 -7.23 2.93 -2.63
C ASP A 75 -6.86 4.37 -2.96
N ARG A 76 -5.77 4.88 -2.37
CA ARG A 76 -5.26 6.22 -2.65
C ARG A 76 -4.78 6.37 -4.09
N ALA A 77 -3.94 5.45 -4.55
CA ALA A 77 -3.43 5.46 -5.92
C ALA A 77 -4.56 5.23 -6.93
N GLY A 78 -5.44 4.28 -6.67
CA GLY A 78 -6.58 3.96 -7.53
C GLY A 78 -7.51 5.15 -7.70
N LEU A 79 -7.87 5.83 -6.60
CA LEU A 79 -8.71 7.03 -6.64
C LEU A 79 -8.06 8.13 -7.48
N ARG A 80 -6.79 8.43 -7.21
CA ARG A 80 -6.10 9.52 -7.91
C ARG A 80 -5.91 9.24 -9.41
N ILE A 81 -5.59 8.01 -9.79
CA ILE A 81 -5.46 7.60 -11.19
C ILE A 81 -6.79 7.80 -11.94
N ILE A 82 -7.89 7.37 -11.34
CA ILE A 82 -9.23 7.53 -11.92
C ILE A 82 -9.61 9.01 -12.02
N GLU A 83 -9.44 9.79 -10.96
CA GLU A 83 -9.78 11.22 -10.95
C GLU A 83 -8.93 12.06 -11.91
N ASP A 84 -7.65 11.76 -12.03
CA ASP A 84 -6.79 12.43 -13.01
C ASP A 84 -7.18 12.05 -14.44
N GLY A 85 -7.54 10.79 -14.69
CA GLY A 85 -8.08 10.34 -15.97
C GLY A 85 -9.40 11.04 -16.34
N GLU A 86 -10.30 11.22 -15.38
CA GLU A 86 -11.54 12.00 -15.56
C GLU A 86 -11.24 13.47 -15.87
N ARG A 87 -10.31 14.07 -15.12
CA ARG A 87 -9.94 15.47 -15.25
C ARG A 87 -9.23 15.78 -16.57
N SER A 88 -8.39 14.88 -17.06
CA SER A 88 -7.72 15.01 -18.35
C SER A 88 -8.63 14.71 -19.54
N GLY A 89 -9.79 14.10 -19.32
CA GLY A 89 -10.68 13.62 -20.38
C GLY A 89 -10.22 12.29 -21.01
N GLU A 90 -9.16 11.67 -20.50
CA GLU A 90 -8.70 10.35 -20.96
C GLU A 90 -9.65 9.23 -20.52
N LEU A 91 -10.27 9.34 -19.34
CA LEU A 91 -11.31 8.45 -18.85
C LEU A 91 -12.69 9.06 -19.05
N THR A 92 -13.36 8.69 -20.12
CA THR A 92 -14.76 9.07 -20.43
C THR A 92 -15.72 7.95 -19.98
N ARG A 93 -17.03 8.25 -19.94
CA ARG A 93 -18.06 7.32 -19.43
C ARG A 93 -18.21 6.02 -20.24
N ASP A 94 -17.85 6.05 -21.51
CA ASP A 94 -17.90 4.92 -22.42
C ASP A 94 -16.67 3.98 -22.31
N LYS A 95 -15.57 4.50 -21.76
CA LYS A 95 -14.33 3.72 -21.59
C LYS A 95 -14.39 2.74 -20.44
N ILE A 96 -13.55 1.72 -20.55
CA ILE A 96 -13.34 0.66 -19.56
C ILE A 96 -11.99 0.90 -18.88
N ILE A 97 -11.95 0.86 -17.56
CA ILE A 97 -10.69 0.91 -16.80
C ILE A 97 -9.99 -0.45 -16.99
N LEU A 98 -8.76 -0.42 -17.50
CA LEU A 98 -7.93 -1.61 -17.74
C LEU A 98 -6.64 -1.52 -16.95
N ASP A 99 -6.28 -2.57 -16.22
CA ASP A 99 -4.94 -2.72 -15.63
C ASP A 99 -4.59 -4.20 -15.43
N SER A 100 -3.32 -4.49 -15.14
CA SER A 100 -2.85 -5.83 -14.80
C SER A 100 -2.63 -5.92 -13.29
N THR A 101 -3.58 -6.54 -12.59
CA THR A 101 -3.46 -6.70 -11.14
C THR A 101 -4.55 -7.62 -10.58
N SER A 102 -4.14 -8.61 -9.80
CA SER A 102 -5.03 -9.46 -9.02
C SER A 102 -5.07 -9.10 -7.53
N GLY A 103 -4.25 -8.12 -7.12
CA GLY A 103 -4.07 -7.74 -5.72
C GLY A 103 -4.85 -6.49 -5.34
N ASN A 104 -4.30 -5.77 -4.39
CA ASN A 104 -4.92 -4.60 -3.78
C ASN A 104 -5.32 -3.49 -4.77
N THR A 105 -4.54 -3.29 -5.84
CA THR A 105 -4.89 -2.31 -6.88
C THR A 105 -6.15 -2.70 -7.65
N GLY A 106 -6.31 -4.00 -7.92
CA GLY A 106 -7.52 -4.52 -8.56
C GLY A 106 -8.75 -4.25 -7.71
N ILE A 107 -8.69 -4.51 -6.41
CA ILE A 107 -9.78 -4.20 -5.47
C ILE A 107 -10.08 -2.70 -5.44
N ALA A 108 -9.05 -1.86 -5.43
CA ALA A 108 -9.23 -0.40 -5.44
C ALA A 108 -9.95 0.07 -6.72
N TYR A 109 -9.50 -0.36 -7.89
CA TYR A 109 -10.19 -0.04 -9.16
C TYR A 109 -11.61 -0.59 -9.21
N ALA A 110 -11.81 -1.82 -8.73
CA ALA A 110 -13.11 -2.47 -8.69
C ALA A 110 -14.12 -1.66 -7.82
N MET A 111 -13.74 -1.36 -6.59
CA MET A 111 -14.55 -0.60 -5.65
C MET A 111 -14.85 0.82 -6.16
N ILE A 112 -13.82 1.56 -6.59
CA ILE A 112 -13.97 2.93 -7.06
C ILE A 112 -14.75 2.97 -8.38
N GLY A 113 -14.45 2.03 -9.30
CA GLY A 113 -15.16 1.87 -10.57
C GLY A 113 -16.64 1.60 -10.35
N ALA A 114 -16.99 0.65 -9.49
CA ALA A 114 -18.37 0.37 -9.13
C ALA A 114 -19.09 1.59 -8.55
N PHE A 115 -18.46 2.30 -7.60
CA PHE A 115 -19.00 3.50 -7.00
C PHE A 115 -19.23 4.63 -8.02
N LYS A 116 -18.28 4.82 -8.93
CA LYS A 116 -18.34 5.89 -9.97
C LYS A 116 -19.12 5.46 -11.22
N GLY A 117 -19.54 4.20 -11.35
CA GLY A 117 -20.28 3.67 -12.50
C GLY A 117 -19.42 3.39 -13.73
N TYR A 118 -18.13 3.07 -13.55
CA TYR A 118 -17.25 2.61 -14.61
C TYR A 118 -17.18 1.09 -14.69
N ARG A 119 -17.07 0.58 -15.91
CA ARG A 119 -16.69 -0.82 -16.13
C ARG A 119 -15.20 -0.99 -15.87
N VAL A 120 -14.84 -2.13 -15.29
CA VAL A 120 -13.45 -2.47 -14.99
C VAL A 120 -13.13 -3.84 -15.58
N GLU A 121 -12.03 -3.93 -16.31
CA GLU A 121 -11.46 -5.17 -16.81
C GLU A 121 -10.04 -5.33 -16.25
N LEU A 122 -9.76 -6.46 -15.62
CA LEU A 122 -8.45 -6.73 -15.02
C LEU A 122 -7.83 -7.97 -15.65
N VAL A 123 -6.57 -7.82 -16.06
CA VAL A 123 -5.76 -8.92 -16.58
C VAL A 123 -5.02 -9.56 -15.40
N VAL A 124 -5.25 -10.85 -15.20
CA VAL A 124 -4.74 -11.57 -14.02
C VAL A 124 -4.20 -12.94 -14.41
N PRO A 125 -3.16 -13.48 -13.74
CA PRO A 125 -2.75 -14.86 -13.92
C PRO A 125 -3.87 -15.83 -13.53
N ALA A 126 -4.06 -16.93 -14.27
CA ALA A 126 -5.16 -17.86 -14.05
C ALA A 126 -5.13 -18.57 -12.68
N ASN A 127 -3.97 -18.63 -12.03
CA ASN A 127 -3.77 -19.22 -10.70
C ASN A 127 -4.04 -18.27 -9.53
N VAL A 128 -4.60 -17.07 -9.77
CA VAL A 128 -5.06 -16.19 -8.69
C VAL A 128 -6.12 -16.91 -7.84
N SER A 129 -6.10 -16.70 -6.53
CA SER A 129 -6.96 -17.43 -5.59
C SER A 129 -8.45 -17.20 -5.88
N GLU A 130 -9.28 -18.21 -5.60
CA GLU A 130 -10.73 -18.14 -5.81
C GLU A 130 -11.38 -17.04 -4.97
N GLU A 131 -10.86 -16.78 -3.77
CA GLU A 131 -11.33 -15.71 -2.89
C GLU A 131 -11.14 -14.34 -3.56
N ARG A 132 -10.00 -14.12 -4.22
CA ARG A 132 -9.72 -12.87 -4.94
C ARG A 132 -10.59 -12.72 -6.19
N LYS A 133 -10.78 -13.80 -6.95
CA LYS A 133 -11.71 -13.79 -8.09
C LYS A 133 -13.11 -13.37 -7.64
N LYS A 134 -13.66 -14.05 -6.62
CA LYS A 134 -14.97 -13.74 -6.06
C LYS A 134 -15.09 -12.31 -5.55
N ALA A 135 -14.06 -11.79 -4.89
CA ALA A 135 -14.04 -10.42 -4.40
C ALA A 135 -14.09 -9.39 -5.56
N LEU A 136 -13.37 -9.63 -6.65
CA LEU A 136 -13.39 -8.77 -7.83
C LEU A 136 -14.71 -8.89 -8.60
N GLU A 137 -15.22 -10.09 -8.77
CA GLU A 137 -16.51 -10.37 -9.43
C GLU A 137 -17.68 -9.74 -8.67
N ALA A 138 -17.63 -9.70 -7.33
CA ALA A 138 -18.66 -9.05 -6.51
C ALA A 138 -18.80 -7.54 -6.81
N TYR A 139 -17.73 -6.88 -7.28
CA TYR A 139 -17.79 -5.49 -7.78
C TYR A 139 -18.15 -5.38 -9.27
N GLY A 140 -18.42 -6.50 -9.95
CA GLY A 140 -18.76 -6.53 -11.38
C GLY A 140 -17.56 -6.41 -12.32
N VAL A 141 -16.36 -6.76 -11.86
CA VAL A 141 -15.14 -6.75 -12.69
C VAL A 141 -15.16 -7.90 -13.69
N ASN A 142 -14.78 -7.59 -14.93
CA ASN A 142 -14.47 -8.62 -15.93
C ASN A 142 -13.01 -9.04 -15.81
N LEU A 143 -12.74 -10.35 -15.61
CA LEU A 143 -11.40 -10.90 -15.47
C LEU A 143 -10.92 -11.50 -16.80
N ILE A 144 -9.72 -11.11 -17.22
CA ILE A 144 -9.02 -11.65 -18.38
C ILE A 144 -7.84 -12.47 -17.86
N PHE A 145 -7.86 -13.79 -18.09
CA PHE A 145 -6.87 -14.70 -17.55
C PHE A 145 -5.66 -14.87 -18.49
N THR A 146 -4.46 -14.88 -17.89
CA THR A 146 -3.20 -15.16 -18.59
C THR A 146 -2.56 -16.45 -18.09
N ASP A 147 -1.53 -16.92 -18.79
CA ASP A 147 -0.75 -18.10 -18.40
C ASP A 147 -0.15 -17.88 -16.99
N PRO A 148 -0.46 -18.76 -16.02
CA PRO A 148 0.04 -18.65 -14.66
C PRO A 148 1.56 -18.73 -14.56
N LEU A 149 2.25 -19.38 -15.51
CA LEU A 149 3.71 -19.48 -15.53
C LEU A 149 4.39 -18.13 -15.81
N MET A 150 3.69 -17.23 -16.51
CA MET A 150 4.18 -15.88 -16.79
C MET A 150 3.97 -14.89 -15.63
N GLY A 151 3.19 -15.27 -14.64
CA GLY A 151 2.94 -14.48 -13.43
C GLY A 151 2.43 -13.05 -13.71
N SER A 152 2.79 -12.12 -12.87
CA SER A 152 2.39 -10.71 -12.98
C SER A 152 2.93 -10.01 -14.22
N ASP A 153 4.11 -10.40 -14.68
CA ASP A 153 4.73 -9.78 -15.86
C ASP A 153 4.00 -10.20 -17.15
N GLY A 154 3.53 -11.46 -17.25
CA GLY A 154 2.65 -11.90 -18.33
C GLY A 154 1.34 -11.13 -18.37
N ALA A 155 0.73 -10.90 -17.23
CA ALA A 155 -0.50 -10.10 -17.15
C ALA A 155 -0.26 -8.63 -17.56
N LEU A 156 0.90 -8.04 -17.17
CA LEU A 156 1.29 -6.69 -17.58
C LEU A 156 1.45 -6.56 -19.10
N LEU A 157 2.13 -7.51 -19.74
CA LEU A 157 2.33 -7.52 -21.19
C LEU A 157 1.00 -7.67 -21.93
N GLU A 158 0.10 -8.53 -21.45
CA GLU A 158 -1.21 -8.73 -22.07
C GLU A 158 -2.12 -7.51 -21.91
N ALA A 159 -2.14 -6.85 -20.74
CA ALA A 159 -2.87 -5.61 -20.54
C ALA A 159 -2.38 -4.51 -21.49
N LYS A 160 -1.06 -4.42 -21.70
CA LYS A 160 -0.46 -3.50 -22.67
C LYS A 160 -0.93 -3.83 -24.09
N ARG A 161 -0.89 -5.11 -24.51
CA ARG A 161 -1.33 -5.55 -25.84
C ARG A 161 -2.82 -5.21 -26.09
N ILE A 162 -3.69 -5.47 -25.10
CA ILE A 162 -5.13 -5.17 -25.18
C ILE A 162 -5.35 -3.66 -25.38
N TYR A 163 -4.65 -2.85 -24.60
CA TYR A 163 -4.74 -1.39 -24.69
C TYR A 163 -4.27 -0.87 -26.07
N GLU A 164 -3.11 -1.33 -26.55
CA GLU A 164 -2.53 -0.90 -27.83
C GLU A 164 -3.42 -1.29 -29.02
N THR A 165 -4.15 -2.41 -28.92
CA THR A 165 -5.08 -2.87 -29.96
C THR A 165 -6.35 -2.02 -30.00
N ASN A 166 -6.83 -1.50 -28.87
CA ASN A 166 -8.09 -0.76 -28.76
C ASN A 166 -7.99 0.46 -27.81
N PRO A 167 -7.13 1.44 -28.06
CA PRO A 167 -6.86 2.54 -27.13
C PRO A 167 -8.08 3.44 -26.89
N ASN A 168 -9.02 3.49 -27.85
CA ASN A 168 -10.24 4.28 -27.70
C ASN A 168 -11.26 3.62 -26.75
N ARG A 169 -11.21 2.30 -26.60
CA ARG A 169 -12.13 1.54 -25.73
C ARG A 169 -11.68 1.59 -24.26
N TYR A 170 -10.39 1.72 -24.00
CA TYR A 170 -9.83 1.57 -22.67
C TYR A 170 -9.20 2.84 -22.14
N PHE A 171 -9.26 2.99 -20.82
CA PHE A 171 -8.38 3.82 -20.03
C PHE A 171 -7.42 2.91 -19.27
N LYS A 172 -6.13 2.99 -19.56
CA LYS A 172 -5.11 2.18 -18.88
C LYS A 172 -4.63 2.88 -17.62
N GLY A 173 -4.89 2.29 -16.45
CA GLY A 173 -4.47 2.84 -15.15
C GLY A 173 -2.96 2.95 -15.01
N ASP A 174 -2.25 1.93 -15.48
CA ASP A 174 -0.77 1.83 -15.52
C ASP A 174 -0.08 2.23 -14.22
N GLN A 175 -0.44 1.57 -13.13
CA GLN A 175 0.05 1.88 -11.79
C GLN A 175 1.57 1.97 -11.67
N TYR A 176 2.32 1.33 -12.59
CA TYR A 176 3.79 1.31 -12.56
C TYR A 176 4.44 2.54 -13.19
N ASN A 177 3.75 3.21 -14.11
CA ASN A 177 4.30 4.35 -14.85
C ASN A 177 3.48 5.63 -14.65
N ASN A 178 2.22 5.51 -14.20
CA ASN A 178 1.33 6.66 -14.04
C ASN A 178 1.77 7.55 -12.86
N PRO A 179 2.13 8.83 -13.09
CA PRO A 179 2.56 9.73 -12.03
C PRO A 179 1.49 10.00 -10.97
N SER A 180 0.21 9.81 -11.29
CA SER A 180 -0.90 9.95 -10.33
C SER A 180 -0.76 9.02 -9.14
N ASN A 181 -0.09 7.86 -9.30
CA ASN A 181 0.18 6.95 -8.22
C ASN A 181 1.06 7.60 -7.12
N TRP A 182 2.22 8.16 -7.46
CA TRP A 182 3.05 8.80 -6.45
C TRP A 182 2.47 10.13 -5.97
N ARG A 183 1.77 10.87 -6.84
CA ARG A 183 1.09 12.13 -6.48
C ARG A 183 0.02 11.92 -5.41
N ALA A 184 -0.73 10.81 -5.46
CA ALA A 184 -1.68 10.45 -4.41
C ALA A 184 -1.03 10.47 -3.02
N HIS A 185 0.16 9.90 -2.89
CA HIS A 185 0.89 9.83 -1.63
C HIS A 185 1.58 11.14 -1.26
N TYR A 186 2.05 11.90 -2.25
CA TYR A 186 2.62 13.23 -2.04
C TYR A 186 1.59 14.20 -1.46
N GLU A 187 0.38 14.19 -2.02
CA GLU A 187 -0.69 15.11 -1.64
C GLU A 187 -1.53 14.64 -0.42
N THR A 188 -1.45 13.36 -0.04
CA THR A 188 -2.23 12.85 1.09
C THR A 188 -1.37 12.21 2.17
N THR A 189 -0.75 11.05 1.92
CA THR A 189 -0.01 10.27 2.93
C THR A 189 1.11 11.07 3.56
N GLY A 190 1.90 11.80 2.77
CA GLY A 190 2.99 12.64 3.28
C GLY A 190 2.49 13.76 4.19
N LEU A 191 1.44 14.46 3.80
CA LEU A 191 0.81 15.50 4.61
C LEU A 191 0.19 14.95 5.90
N GLU A 192 -0.47 13.80 5.80
CA GLU A 192 -1.05 13.14 6.98
C GLU A 192 0.02 12.74 7.99
N ILE A 193 1.14 12.19 7.54
CA ILE A 193 2.29 11.84 8.39
C ILE A 193 2.86 13.09 9.07
N LEU A 194 3.09 14.17 8.34
CA LEU A 194 3.57 15.42 8.90
C LEU A 194 2.64 15.95 10.00
N HIS A 195 1.35 16.00 9.72
CA HIS A 195 0.35 16.45 10.69
C HIS A 195 0.28 15.54 11.92
N GLN A 196 0.16 14.22 11.71
CA GLN A 196 -0.02 13.25 12.81
C GLN A 196 1.23 13.08 13.66
N SER A 197 2.43 13.21 13.08
CA SER A 197 3.69 13.22 13.79
C SER A 197 4.04 14.58 14.41
N LYS A 198 3.26 15.62 14.11
CA LYS A 198 3.55 17.03 14.46
C LYS A 198 4.93 17.48 13.93
N GLY A 199 5.26 17.11 12.70
CA GLY A 199 6.54 17.40 12.06
C GLY A 199 7.76 16.65 12.63
N ARG A 200 7.58 15.76 13.61
CA ARG A 200 8.69 15.09 14.30
C ARG A 200 9.31 13.91 13.57
N VAL A 201 8.74 13.48 12.46
CA VAL A 201 9.28 12.37 11.66
C VAL A 201 10.68 12.71 11.16
N THR A 202 11.63 11.80 11.37
CA THR A 202 13.03 11.93 10.94
C THR A 202 13.44 10.89 9.91
N HIS A 203 12.79 9.74 9.92
CA HIS A 203 13.06 8.62 9.01
C HIS A 203 11.75 8.09 8.46
N PHE A 204 11.70 7.89 7.18
CA PHE A 204 10.59 7.23 6.51
C PHE A 204 11.08 5.96 5.81
N ILE A 205 10.39 4.87 6.03
CA ILE A 205 10.72 3.57 5.47
C ILE A 205 9.46 2.92 4.88
N ALA A 206 9.53 2.45 3.64
CA ALA A 206 8.39 1.78 3.02
C ALA A 206 8.82 0.71 2.01
N CYS A 207 7.98 -0.31 1.88
CA CYS A 207 8.17 -1.38 0.91
C CYS A 207 8.03 -0.89 -0.53
N VAL A 208 8.82 -1.48 -1.41
CA VAL A 208 8.84 -1.18 -2.85
C VAL A 208 8.03 -2.23 -3.60
N GLY A 209 6.86 -1.83 -4.09
CA GLY A 209 6.09 -2.56 -5.10
C GLY A 209 6.10 -1.74 -6.40
N THR A 210 5.14 -0.82 -6.57
CA THR A 210 5.16 0.18 -7.65
C THR A 210 6.11 1.34 -7.37
N GLY A 211 6.50 1.53 -6.12
CA GLY A 211 7.27 2.68 -5.65
C GLY A 211 6.42 3.90 -5.27
N GLY A 212 5.16 3.97 -5.66
CA GLY A 212 4.32 5.15 -5.49
C GLY A 212 4.28 5.70 -4.06
N THR A 213 4.06 4.82 -3.08
CA THR A 213 4.01 5.18 -1.66
C THR A 213 5.34 5.78 -1.18
N LEU A 214 6.45 5.10 -1.48
CA LEU A 214 7.78 5.55 -1.07
C LEU A 214 8.17 6.86 -1.74
N MET A 215 7.97 6.96 -3.06
CA MET A 215 8.32 8.14 -3.85
C MET A 215 7.47 9.36 -3.50
N GLY A 216 6.17 9.19 -3.42
CA GLY A 216 5.26 10.31 -3.16
C GLY A 216 5.41 10.84 -1.72
N THR A 217 5.32 9.95 -0.75
CA THR A 217 5.50 10.31 0.67
C THR A 217 6.90 10.87 0.91
N GLY A 218 7.94 10.20 0.41
CA GLY A 218 9.32 10.61 0.60
C GLY A 218 9.62 12.00 0.04
N ARG A 219 9.15 12.32 -1.16
CA ARG A 219 9.30 13.67 -1.75
C ARG A 219 8.64 14.73 -0.88
N ARG A 220 7.41 14.52 -0.42
CA ARG A 220 6.73 15.49 0.46
C ARG A 220 7.44 15.67 1.80
N LEU A 221 7.94 14.58 2.39
CA LEU A 221 8.66 14.65 3.66
C LEU A 221 10.03 15.34 3.52
N LYS A 222 10.78 15.09 2.43
CA LYS A 222 12.06 15.77 2.16
C LYS A 222 11.88 17.24 1.79
N GLU A 223 10.78 17.60 1.15
CA GLU A 223 10.44 19.01 0.88
C GLU A 223 10.21 19.79 2.18
N TYR A 224 9.51 19.17 3.14
CA TYR A 224 9.30 19.77 4.47
C TYR A 224 10.59 19.81 5.29
N ASN A 225 11.37 18.73 5.28
CA ASN A 225 12.63 18.62 6.00
C ASN A 225 13.69 17.95 5.11
N PRO A 226 14.62 18.73 4.51
CA PRO A 226 15.70 18.18 3.67
C PRO A 226 16.61 17.16 4.39
N GLY A 227 16.69 17.20 5.73
CA GLY A 227 17.40 16.22 6.56
C GLY A 227 16.68 14.89 6.75
N MET A 228 15.45 14.74 6.22
CA MET A 228 14.69 13.50 6.25
C MET A 228 15.43 12.35 5.57
N ARG A 229 15.51 11.20 6.27
CA ARG A 229 16.15 9.99 5.71
C ARG A 229 15.08 9.04 5.17
N LEU A 230 15.27 8.60 3.93
CA LEU A 230 14.34 7.73 3.21
C LEU A 230 14.95 6.37 2.92
N PHE A 231 14.21 5.31 3.26
CA PHE A 231 14.68 3.94 3.04
C PHE A 231 13.63 3.12 2.29
N GLY A 232 14.09 2.40 1.27
CA GLY A 232 13.32 1.37 0.60
C GLY A 232 13.39 0.03 1.34
N VAL A 233 12.35 -0.80 1.20
CA VAL A 233 12.36 -2.19 1.66
C VAL A 233 12.03 -3.09 0.47
N GLN A 234 12.90 -4.04 0.18
CA GLN A 234 12.75 -5.02 -0.88
C GLN A 234 12.89 -6.44 -0.33
N PRO A 235 12.36 -7.46 -1.00
CA PRO A 235 12.73 -8.84 -0.74
C PRO A 235 14.23 -9.03 -0.95
N ASP A 236 14.84 -10.00 -0.29
CA ASP A 236 16.27 -10.32 -0.43
C ASP A 236 16.60 -11.10 -1.71
N SER A 237 15.60 -11.57 -2.44
CA SER A 237 15.78 -12.27 -3.71
C SER A 237 14.60 -12.04 -4.66
N GLY A 238 14.81 -12.34 -5.95
CA GLY A 238 13.74 -12.28 -6.97
C GLY A 238 12.67 -13.37 -6.80
N PHE A 239 13.04 -14.49 -6.17
CA PHE A 239 12.09 -15.55 -5.80
C PHE A 239 11.72 -15.41 -4.33
N HIS A 240 10.59 -14.75 -4.09
CA HIS A 240 10.10 -14.42 -2.74
C HIS A 240 8.57 -14.60 -2.63
N GLY A 241 8.09 -14.77 -1.41
CA GLY A 241 6.67 -14.90 -1.09
C GLY A 241 6.03 -13.63 -0.49
N ILE A 242 6.72 -12.48 -0.46
CA ILE A 242 6.16 -11.25 0.11
C ILE A 242 5.31 -10.55 -0.95
N GLU A 243 4.02 -10.83 -0.94
CA GLU A 243 3.10 -10.28 -1.94
C GLU A 243 3.10 -8.74 -1.97
N GLY A 244 3.01 -8.20 -3.19
CA GLY A 244 2.98 -6.75 -3.43
C GLY A 244 4.34 -6.07 -3.46
N LEU A 245 5.43 -6.75 -3.09
CA LEU A 245 6.80 -6.26 -3.21
C LEU A 245 7.42 -6.67 -4.55
N LYS A 246 8.44 -5.93 -4.95
CA LYS A 246 9.33 -6.26 -6.08
C LYS A 246 10.78 -6.26 -5.62
N HIS A 247 11.54 -7.24 -6.11
CA HIS A 247 13.00 -7.21 -6.11
C HIS A 247 13.44 -6.48 -7.39
N ILE A 248 13.88 -5.25 -7.26
CA ILE A 248 14.03 -4.31 -8.39
C ILE A 248 15.06 -4.80 -9.42
N GLU A 249 16.08 -5.52 -9.00
CA GLU A 249 17.12 -6.03 -9.92
C GLU A 249 16.60 -7.13 -10.86
N THR A 250 15.58 -7.91 -10.44
CA THR A 250 15.09 -9.06 -11.22
C THR A 250 13.71 -8.85 -11.84
N ALA A 251 13.00 -7.80 -11.43
CA ALA A 251 11.65 -7.49 -11.92
C ALA A 251 11.67 -6.32 -12.91
N ILE A 252 10.60 -6.18 -13.70
CA ILE A 252 10.40 -4.98 -14.51
C ILE A 252 10.35 -3.78 -13.57
N ARG A 253 11.33 -2.87 -13.73
CA ARG A 253 11.47 -1.66 -12.90
C ARG A 253 10.29 -0.72 -13.16
N PRO A 254 9.57 -0.27 -12.12
CA PRO A 254 8.52 0.73 -12.28
C PRO A 254 9.09 2.07 -12.75
N GLY A 255 8.46 2.69 -13.74
CA GLY A 255 8.92 3.97 -14.29
C GLY A 255 8.83 5.14 -13.31
N ILE A 256 7.95 5.05 -12.30
CA ILE A 256 7.82 6.07 -11.25
C ILE A 256 8.83 5.92 -10.10
N TYR A 257 9.60 4.80 -10.08
CA TYR A 257 10.57 4.53 -9.00
C TYR A 257 11.91 5.20 -9.29
N ASP A 258 12.31 6.07 -8.40
CA ASP A 258 13.55 6.84 -8.44
C ASP A 258 14.40 6.50 -7.19
N GLU A 259 15.41 5.68 -7.38
CA GLU A 259 16.28 5.23 -6.31
C GLU A 259 17.22 6.33 -5.79
N SER A 260 17.46 7.35 -6.60
CA SER A 260 18.41 8.43 -6.27
C SER A 260 17.99 9.29 -5.08
N ILE A 261 16.69 9.28 -4.72
CA ILE A 261 16.20 10.02 -3.56
C ILE A 261 16.33 9.25 -2.24
N LEU A 262 16.72 7.96 -2.30
CA LEU A 262 16.83 7.10 -1.13
C LEU A 262 18.20 7.26 -0.44
N ASP A 263 18.18 7.16 0.86
CA ASP A 263 19.37 7.10 1.70
C ASP A 263 19.87 5.66 1.90
N GLY A 264 19.07 4.67 1.49
CA GLY A 264 19.42 3.25 1.50
C GLY A 264 18.24 2.32 1.26
N THR A 265 18.54 1.03 1.15
CA THR A 265 17.55 -0.02 0.95
C THR A 265 17.84 -1.18 1.90
N PHE A 266 16.79 -1.67 2.56
CA PHE A 266 16.83 -2.88 3.37
C PHE A 266 16.29 -4.06 2.56
N PHE A 267 16.98 -5.18 2.68
CA PHE A 267 16.54 -6.45 2.12
C PHE A 267 16.02 -7.36 3.23
N VAL A 268 14.84 -7.96 3.03
CA VAL A 268 14.14 -8.75 4.03
C VAL A 268 13.76 -10.10 3.44
N LYS A 269 14.05 -11.17 4.18
CA LYS A 269 13.65 -12.53 3.82
C LYS A 269 12.16 -12.73 3.98
N THR A 270 11.60 -13.61 3.17
CA THR A 270 10.19 -13.97 3.24
C THR A 270 9.81 -14.49 4.64
N GLU A 271 10.63 -15.37 5.20
CA GLU A 271 10.40 -15.98 6.51
C GLU A 271 10.37 -14.93 7.63
N ASP A 272 11.34 -13.98 7.62
CA ASP A 272 11.41 -12.90 8.61
C ASP A 272 10.16 -12.01 8.54
N ALA A 273 9.66 -11.73 7.34
CA ALA A 273 8.47 -10.92 7.12
C ALA A 273 7.21 -11.60 7.70
N TYR A 274 7.06 -12.91 7.48
CA TYR A 274 5.93 -13.67 8.02
C TYR A 274 6.01 -13.86 9.52
N GLU A 275 7.19 -14.16 10.08
CA GLU A 275 7.39 -14.22 11.53
C GLU A 275 7.00 -12.90 12.19
N MET A 276 7.44 -11.78 11.61
CA MET A 276 7.15 -10.46 12.15
C MET A 276 5.65 -10.11 12.02
N MET A 277 4.98 -10.50 10.93
CA MET A 277 3.53 -10.36 10.77
C MET A 277 2.79 -11.04 11.93
N ILE A 278 3.21 -12.26 12.29
CA ILE A 278 2.63 -13.03 13.40
C ILE A 278 2.91 -12.33 14.74
N ARG A 279 4.12 -11.83 14.94
CA ARG A 279 4.51 -11.11 16.16
C ARG A 279 3.70 -9.80 16.31
N LEU A 280 3.50 -9.05 15.25
CA LEU A 280 2.65 -7.87 15.25
C LEU A 280 1.22 -8.20 15.70
N ALA A 281 0.65 -9.31 15.21
CA ALA A 281 -0.67 -9.76 15.64
C ALA A 281 -0.70 -10.16 17.14
N LYS A 282 0.26 -10.94 17.60
CA LYS A 282 0.26 -11.49 18.97
C LYS A 282 0.69 -10.47 20.03
N GLU A 283 1.65 -9.61 19.70
CA GLU A 283 2.28 -8.72 20.67
C GLU A 283 1.73 -7.29 20.61
N GLU A 284 1.30 -6.80 19.44
CA GLU A 284 0.72 -5.45 19.27
C GLU A 284 -0.80 -5.47 19.01
N GLY A 285 -1.40 -6.64 18.75
CA GLY A 285 -2.80 -6.77 18.37
C GLY A 285 -3.09 -6.32 16.94
N LEU A 286 -2.07 -6.23 16.08
CA LEU A 286 -2.15 -5.74 14.72
C LEU A 286 -2.07 -6.91 13.73
N TRP A 287 -3.23 -7.37 13.24
CA TRP A 287 -3.30 -8.38 12.19
C TRP A 287 -3.18 -7.72 10.83
N VAL A 288 -1.94 -7.70 10.28
CA VAL A 288 -1.54 -7.00 9.07
C VAL A 288 -0.85 -7.95 8.07
N GLY A 289 -0.72 -7.53 6.80
CA GLY A 289 -0.15 -8.37 5.75
C GLY A 289 1.37 -8.57 5.87
N PRO A 290 1.96 -9.52 5.10
CA PRO A 290 3.39 -9.84 5.14
C PRO A 290 4.30 -8.67 4.75
N SER A 291 3.84 -7.79 3.86
CA SER A 291 4.57 -6.56 3.52
C SER A 291 4.71 -5.61 4.72
N SER A 292 3.74 -5.60 5.64
CA SER A 292 3.84 -4.88 6.92
C SER A 292 4.89 -5.50 7.83
N GLY A 293 4.96 -6.83 7.87
CA GLY A 293 6.03 -7.55 8.57
C GLY A 293 7.41 -7.19 8.04
N ALA A 294 7.59 -7.20 6.72
CA ALA A 294 8.85 -6.79 6.07
C ALA A 294 9.22 -5.32 6.40
N ALA A 295 8.24 -4.41 6.30
CA ALA A 295 8.43 -3.00 6.63
C ALA A 295 8.86 -2.79 8.08
N PHE A 296 8.27 -3.57 9.00
CA PHE A 296 8.61 -3.47 10.42
C PHE A 296 9.95 -4.14 10.77
N CYS A 297 10.33 -5.26 10.13
CA CYS A 297 11.68 -5.84 10.25
C CYS A 297 12.75 -4.82 9.90
N ALA A 298 12.59 -4.13 8.77
CA ALA A 298 13.51 -3.09 8.33
C ALA A 298 13.50 -1.89 9.28
N SER A 299 12.33 -1.51 9.82
CA SER A 299 12.21 -0.43 10.79
C SER A 299 12.93 -0.73 12.12
N ILE A 300 12.90 -1.97 12.61
CA ILE A 300 13.66 -2.39 13.78
C ILE A 300 15.16 -2.34 13.50
N LYS A 301 15.62 -2.89 12.36
CA LYS A 301 17.05 -2.84 11.98
C LYS A 301 17.57 -1.41 11.90
N LEU A 302 16.77 -0.50 11.32
CA LEU A 302 17.11 0.93 11.31
C LEU A 302 17.16 1.52 12.71
N ALA A 303 16.16 1.23 13.56
CA ALA A 303 16.07 1.75 14.92
C ALA A 303 17.24 1.34 15.81
N GLU A 304 17.76 0.12 15.61
CA GLU A 304 18.94 -0.40 16.32
C GLU A 304 20.25 0.23 15.86
N SER A 305 20.27 0.88 14.69
CA SER A 305 21.45 1.54 14.12
C SER A 305 21.54 3.04 14.40
N ILE A 306 20.55 3.62 15.08
CA ILE A 306 20.50 5.07 15.40
C ILE A 306 20.24 5.32 16.89
N ASP A 307 20.81 6.39 17.42
CA ASP A 307 20.66 6.73 18.85
C ASP A 307 19.28 7.34 19.17
N ARG A 308 18.72 8.10 18.24
CA ARG A 308 17.43 8.80 18.42
C ARG A 308 16.75 9.07 17.10
N GLY A 309 15.41 9.07 17.10
CA GLY A 309 14.62 9.39 15.93
C GLY A 309 13.16 9.01 16.05
N VAL A 310 12.38 9.51 15.12
CA VAL A 310 10.99 9.12 14.88
C VAL A 310 10.93 8.47 13.50
N ILE A 311 10.76 7.16 13.49
CA ILE A 311 10.64 6.35 12.28
C ILE A 311 9.15 6.20 11.97
N VAL A 312 8.77 6.47 10.74
CA VAL A 312 7.43 6.17 10.23
C VAL A 312 7.53 5.15 9.13
N THR A 313 6.72 4.10 9.24
CA THR A 313 6.55 3.09 8.19
C THR A 313 5.10 2.97 7.74
N ILE A 314 4.86 2.20 6.69
CA ILE A 314 3.53 1.93 6.14
C ILE A 314 3.17 0.47 6.39
N PHE A 315 1.97 0.22 6.90
CA PHE A 315 1.35 -1.10 6.93
C PHE A 315 0.26 -1.12 5.85
N PRO A 316 0.56 -1.70 4.67
CA PRO A 316 -0.21 -1.48 3.46
C PRO A 316 -1.61 -2.08 3.45
N ASP A 317 -1.81 -3.22 4.10
CA ASP A 317 -3.07 -3.99 4.11
C ASP A 317 -3.21 -4.87 5.36
N GLY A 318 -4.40 -5.47 5.51
CA GLY A 318 -4.71 -6.36 6.61
C GLY A 318 -4.32 -7.81 6.37
N GLY A 319 -4.13 -8.56 7.46
CA GLY A 319 -3.75 -9.97 7.44
C GLY A 319 -4.89 -10.90 6.99
N GLU A 320 -6.15 -10.44 7.00
CA GLU A 320 -7.31 -11.19 6.52
C GLU A 320 -7.24 -11.55 5.04
N ARG A 321 -6.38 -10.87 4.27
CA ARG A 321 -6.12 -11.15 2.85
C ARG A 321 -5.17 -12.33 2.63
N TYR A 322 -4.59 -12.85 3.71
CA TYR A 322 -3.56 -13.90 3.70
C TYR A 322 -3.91 -15.04 4.69
N PRO A 323 -5.10 -15.65 4.58
CA PRO A 323 -5.59 -16.63 5.55
C PRO A 323 -4.74 -17.90 5.60
N GLU A 324 -4.04 -18.23 4.51
CA GLU A 324 -3.14 -19.37 4.41
C GLU A 324 -1.92 -19.27 5.35
N TYR A 325 -1.54 -18.07 5.75
CA TYR A 325 -0.40 -17.82 6.61
C TYR A 325 -0.75 -17.66 8.11
N CYS A 326 -1.99 -17.97 8.48
CA CYS A 326 -2.41 -17.96 9.89
C CYS A 326 -1.90 -19.20 10.63
N PRO A 327 -0.97 -19.10 11.62
CA PRO A 327 -0.35 -20.24 12.31
C PRO A 327 -1.28 -21.03 13.23
N GLY A 328 -2.54 -21.02 13.02
CA GLY A 328 -3.53 -21.80 13.77
C GLY A 328 -4.63 -22.35 12.86
N CYS A 329 -4.71 -21.82 11.63
CA CYS A 329 -5.79 -22.15 10.71
C CYS A 329 -5.67 -23.56 10.14
N GLU A 330 -4.46 -24.12 10.00
CA GLU A 330 -4.28 -25.50 9.57
C GLU A 330 -4.84 -26.53 10.58
N ARG A 331 -4.77 -26.24 11.89
CA ARG A 331 -5.39 -27.10 12.91
C ARG A 331 -6.91 -27.05 12.87
N GLN A 332 -7.51 -25.96 12.41
CA GLN A 332 -8.95 -25.85 12.27
C GLN A 332 -9.47 -26.51 10.99
N LYS A 333 -8.74 -26.44 9.87
CA LYS A 333 -9.10 -27.18 8.64
C LYS A 333 -9.22 -28.69 8.88
N LYS A 334 -8.34 -29.28 9.73
CA LYS A 334 -8.45 -30.67 10.14
C LYS A 334 -9.59 -30.97 11.14
N ARG A 335 -10.07 -29.95 11.88
CA ARG A 335 -11.19 -30.11 12.82
C ARG A 335 -12.57 -29.96 12.16
N PHE A 336 -12.66 -29.25 11.03
CA PHE A 336 -13.90 -29.03 10.29
C PHE A 336 -14.05 -29.92 9.05
N SER A 337 -13.12 -30.81 8.74
CA SER A 337 -13.38 -31.98 7.91
C SER A 337 -14.22 -32.99 8.71
N ILE A 338 -15.44 -32.62 9.04
CA ILE A 338 -16.48 -33.52 9.46
C ILE A 338 -16.73 -34.41 8.24
N GLU A 339 -16.36 -35.67 8.36
CA GLU A 339 -16.82 -36.72 7.48
C GLU A 339 -18.34 -36.60 7.33
N HIS A 340 -18.83 -36.20 6.18
CA HIS A 340 -20.23 -36.38 5.86
C HIS A 340 -20.49 -37.88 5.92
N PRO A 341 -21.39 -38.38 6.80
CA PRO A 341 -21.75 -39.78 6.77
C PRO A 341 -22.30 -40.11 5.38
N LYS A 342 -21.67 -41.09 4.73
CA LYS A 342 -22.17 -41.64 3.47
C LYS A 342 -23.61 -42.05 3.69
N LEU A 343 -24.54 -41.36 3.08
CA LEU A 343 -25.91 -41.82 2.95
C LEU A 343 -25.87 -43.17 2.22
N THR A 344 -26.05 -44.27 2.92
CA THR A 344 -26.29 -45.58 2.34
C THR A 344 -27.65 -45.51 1.63
N PRO A 345 -27.78 -45.93 0.38
CA PRO A 345 -29.07 -46.03 -0.26
C PRO A 345 -29.89 -47.13 0.46
N SER A 346 -31.15 -46.84 0.75
CA SER A 346 -32.11 -47.81 1.26
C SER A 346 -32.27 -48.93 0.28
N PRO A 347 -32.35 -50.19 0.71
CA PRO A 347 -32.61 -51.34 -0.17
C PRO A 347 -34.05 -51.29 -0.69
N PRO A 348 -34.32 -51.99 -1.82
CA PRO A 348 -35.55 -51.92 -2.58
C PRO A 348 -36.81 -52.40 -1.87
#